data_955a613b256251576336c898de9e471a
#
_entry.id   955a613b256251576336c898de9e471a
#
_cell.length_a   1.000
_cell.length_b   1.000
_cell.length_c   1.000
_cell.angle_alpha   90.00
_cell.angle_beta   90.00
_cell.angle_gamma   90.00
#
_symmetry.space_group_name_H-M   'P 1'
#
loop_
_entity.id
_entity.type
_entity.pdbx_description
1 polymer ?
#
loop_
_entity_poly.entity_id
_entity_poly.type
_entity_poly.pdbx_seq_one_letter_code
_entity_poly.pdbx_strand_id
1 'polypeptide(L)'
;MGLRAYFLVDVVDDMEQRDFIKAVREVEEMPGVDFVDPVIGSRDMVIMVDAPITVEALARKIQAKPWVKSMEVLRIVSMFERHKTAKMPLPETVSVPELAKR
;
A
#
# COMPACT_ATOMS: atom_id res chain seq x y z
N MET A 1 4.70 -18.21 -9.06
CA MET A 1 3.60 -17.45 -8.53
C MET A 1 4.11 -16.33 -7.64
N GLY A 2 3.67 -15.13 -7.87
CA GLY A 2 4.16 -14.01 -7.11
C GLY A 2 3.43 -13.82 -5.80
N LEU A 3 3.95 -12.95 -4.97
CA LEU A 3 3.32 -12.52 -3.75
C LEU A 3 2.68 -11.18 -4.00
N ARG A 4 1.43 -11.05 -3.65
CA ARG A 4 0.65 -9.86 -3.98
C ARG A 4 0.36 -9.04 -2.75
N ALA A 5 0.34 -7.74 -2.94
CA ALA A 5 0.08 -6.81 -1.86
C ALA A 5 -0.33 -5.46 -2.39
N TYR A 6 -0.92 -4.64 -1.51
CA TYR A 6 -1.13 -3.24 -1.76
C TYR A 6 -0.25 -2.48 -0.80
N PHE A 7 0.39 -1.44 -1.29
CA PHE A 7 1.13 -0.52 -0.44
C PHE A 7 0.37 0.81 -0.47
N LEU A 8 -0.01 1.28 0.70
CA LEU A 8 -0.74 2.54 0.84
C LEU A 8 0.27 3.57 1.32
N VAL A 9 0.54 4.57 0.49
CA VAL A 9 1.66 5.47 0.69
C VAL A 9 1.18 6.89 0.92
N ASP A 10 1.76 7.54 1.93
CA ASP A 10 1.65 8.98 2.12
C ASP A 10 2.96 9.60 1.72
N VAL A 11 2.88 10.66 0.95
CA VAL A 11 4.09 11.39 0.54
C VAL A 11 4.31 12.56 1.48
N VAL A 12 5.52 13.10 1.43
CA VAL A 12 5.87 14.25 2.28
C VAL A 12 4.98 15.44 1.95
N ASP A 13 4.73 16.27 2.95
CA ASP A 13 3.69 17.29 2.86
C ASP A 13 4.00 18.39 1.86
N ASP A 14 5.28 18.68 1.65
CA ASP A 14 5.68 19.77 0.78
C ASP A 14 5.97 19.34 -0.65
N MET A 15 5.51 18.16 -1.04
CA MET A 15 5.76 17.65 -2.37
C MET A 15 4.93 18.38 -3.41
N GLU A 16 5.58 18.89 -4.42
CA GLU A 16 4.88 19.58 -5.51
C GLU A 16 4.29 18.59 -6.48
N GLN A 17 3.29 19.02 -7.22
CA GLN A 17 2.58 18.14 -8.15
C GLN A 17 3.51 17.49 -9.16
N ARG A 18 4.45 18.24 -9.71
CA ARG A 18 5.36 17.67 -10.72
C ARG A 18 6.24 16.58 -10.10
N ASP A 19 6.64 16.75 -8.86
CA ASP A 19 7.46 15.76 -8.17
C ASP A 19 6.65 14.52 -7.82
N PHE A 20 5.38 14.72 -7.51
CA PHE A 20 4.48 13.61 -7.25
C PHE A 20 4.33 12.76 -8.52
N ILE A 21 4.17 13.40 -9.67
CA ILE A 21 4.05 12.67 -10.93
C ILE A 21 5.32 11.87 -11.21
N LYS A 22 6.48 12.46 -10.94
CA LYS A 22 7.74 11.74 -11.11
C LYS A 22 7.83 10.54 -10.19
N ALA A 23 7.38 10.71 -8.95
CA ALA A 23 7.40 9.62 -7.98
C ALA A 23 6.52 8.47 -8.44
N VAL A 24 5.32 8.78 -8.93
CA VAL A 24 4.42 7.75 -9.45
C VAL A 24 5.09 6.99 -10.59
N ARG A 25 5.70 7.69 -11.51
CA ARG A 25 6.36 7.04 -12.64
C ARG A 25 7.56 6.22 -12.23
N GLU A 26 8.30 6.73 -11.26
CA GLU A 26 9.45 6.00 -10.74
C GLU A 26 9.03 4.65 -10.18
N VAL A 27 7.95 4.64 -9.42
CA VAL A 27 7.48 3.40 -8.82
C VAL A 27 6.88 2.48 -9.87
N GLU A 28 6.18 3.03 -10.85
CA GLU A 28 5.58 2.21 -11.90
C GLU A 28 6.62 1.39 -12.65
N GLU A 29 7.86 1.85 -12.71
CA GLU A 29 8.90 1.16 -13.43
C GLU A 29 9.65 0.14 -12.59
N MET A 30 9.35 0.03 -11.32
CA MET A 30 10.05 -0.91 -10.47
C MET A 30 9.59 -2.34 -10.74
N PRO A 31 10.51 -3.31 -10.79
CA PRO A 31 10.11 -4.70 -10.96
C PRO A 31 9.22 -5.14 -9.81
N GLY A 32 8.14 -5.83 -10.14
CA GLY A 32 7.20 -6.31 -9.14
C GLY A 32 6.02 -5.39 -8.91
N VAL A 33 6.06 -4.18 -9.45
CA VAL A 33 4.93 -3.25 -9.33
C VAL A 33 4.02 -3.43 -10.54
N ASP A 34 2.73 -3.69 -10.27
CA ASP A 34 1.74 -3.82 -11.33
C ASP A 34 1.18 -2.47 -11.72
N PHE A 35 0.66 -1.75 -10.77
CA PHE A 35 0.18 -0.40 -11.03
C PHE A 35 0.31 0.49 -9.83
N VAL A 36 0.26 1.78 -10.11
CA VAL A 36 0.27 2.81 -9.08
C VAL A 36 -0.90 3.73 -9.36
N ASP A 37 -1.76 3.88 -8.37
CA ASP A 37 -2.93 4.76 -8.48
C ASP A 37 -2.79 5.93 -7.54
N PRO A 38 -2.71 7.16 -8.07
CA PRO A 38 -2.82 8.33 -7.20
C PRO A 38 -4.23 8.39 -6.64
N VAL A 39 -4.38 8.73 -5.39
CA VAL A 39 -5.68 8.78 -4.74
C VAL A 39 -5.83 10.06 -3.94
N ILE A 40 -7.05 10.37 -3.59
CA ILE A 40 -7.36 11.50 -2.72
C ILE A 40 -8.07 10.93 -1.50
N GLY A 41 -7.58 11.26 -0.33
CA GLY A 41 -8.15 10.77 0.92
C GLY A 41 -7.08 10.71 1.98
N SER A 42 -7.13 9.70 2.82
CA SER A 42 -6.15 9.57 3.89
C SER A 42 -4.79 9.11 3.39
N ARG A 43 -4.72 8.70 2.13
CA ARG A 43 -3.47 8.29 1.52
C ARG A 43 -3.30 9.03 0.21
N ASP A 44 -2.08 9.02 -0.32
CA ASP A 44 -1.77 9.74 -1.55
C ASP A 44 -1.63 8.83 -2.74
N MET A 45 -1.23 7.59 -2.50
CA MET A 45 -0.92 6.68 -3.60
C MET A 45 -1.14 5.25 -3.14
N VAL A 46 -1.73 4.43 -4.02
CA VAL A 46 -1.91 3.00 -3.77
C VAL A 46 -1.09 2.26 -4.82
N ILE A 47 -0.22 1.38 -4.35
CA ILE A 47 0.66 0.62 -5.24
C ILE A 47 0.23 -0.85 -5.15
N MET A 48 -0.09 -1.44 -6.29
CA MET A 48 -0.39 -2.85 -6.35
C MET A 48 0.85 -3.58 -6.80
N VAL A 49 1.26 -4.58 -6.04
CA VAL A 49 2.48 -5.32 -6.37
C VAL A 49 2.18 -6.79 -6.52
N ASP A 50 2.97 -7.42 -7.37
CA ASP A 50 2.98 -8.86 -7.57
C ASP A 50 4.46 -9.21 -7.64
N ALA A 51 5.07 -9.32 -6.48
CA ALA A 51 6.52 -9.42 -6.40
C ALA A 51 6.99 -10.83 -6.63
N PRO A 52 8.02 -11.00 -7.44
CA PRO A 52 8.53 -12.36 -7.72
C PRO A 52 9.32 -12.93 -6.56
N ILE A 53 9.77 -12.09 -5.65
CA ILE A 53 10.57 -12.56 -4.54
C ILE A 53 9.82 -12.34 -3.25
N THR A 54 10.05 -11.23 -2.59
CA THR A 54 9.33 -10.97 -1.36
C THR A 54 8.72 -9.58 -1.37
N VAL A 55 7.53 -9.51 -0.82
CA VAL A 55 6.83 -8.24 -0.68
C VAL A 55 7.62 -7.32 0.23
N GLU A 56 8.23 -7.86 1.28
CA GLU A 56 8.97 -7.06 2.24
C GLU A 56 10.19 -6.37 1.63
N ALA A 57 10.88 -7.05 0.73
CA ALA A 57 12.03 -6.45 0.08
C ALA A 57 11.62 -5.26 -0.77
N LEU A 58 10.52 -5.41 -1.51
CA LEU A 58 10.02 -4.32 -2.35
C LEU A 58 9.50 -3.19 -1.48
N ALA A 59 8.82 -3.52 -0.39
CA ALA A 59 8.32 -2.51 0.53
C ALA A 59 9.46 -1.67 1.09
N ARG A 60 10.57 -2.31 1.46
CA ARG A 60 11.71 -1.57 1.99
C ARG A 60 12.31 -0.65 0.95
N LYS A 61 12.36 -1.08 -0.30
CA LYS A 61 12.89 -0.24 -1.37
C LYS A 61 12.05 1.02 -1.54
N ILE A 62 10.74 0.88 -1.50
CA ILE A 62 9.87 2.03 -1.67
C ILE A 62 9.91 2.92 -0.44
N GLN A 63 9.92 2.32 0.75
CA GLN A 63 9.99 3.09 1.99
C GLN A 63 11.26 3.93 2.08
N ALA A 64 12.33 3.50 1.43
CA ALA A 64 13.60 4.22 1.47
C ALA A 64 13.60 5.44 0.57
N LYS A 65 12.57 5.64 -0.25
CA LYS A 65 12.52 6.82 -1.11
C LYS A 65 12.32 8.07 -0.26
N PRO A 66 13.03 9.14 -0.59
CA PRO A 66 12.98 10.35 0.25
C PRO A 66 11.62 11.01 0.30
N TRP A 67 10.76 10.75 -0.66
CA TRP A 67 9.44 11.37 -0.71
C TRP A 67 8.37 10.57 0.03
N VAL A 68 8.70 9.41 0.56
CA VAL A 68 7.73 8.62 1.31
C VAL A 68 7.72 9.08 2.77
N LYS A 69 6.55 9.54 3.22
CA LYS A 69 6.37 9.95 4.59
C LYS A 69 6.01 8.77 5.46
N SER A 70 5.08 7.94 4.98
CA SER A 70 4.68 6.73 5.69
C SER A 70 4.09 5.76 4.69
N MET A 71 4.04 4.50 5.07
CA MET A 71 3.53 3.47 4.19
C MET A 71 2.95 2.33 5.00
N GLU A 72 1.84 1.82 4.52
CA GLU A 72 1.19 0.66 5.13
C GLU A 72 1.16 -0.45 4.09
N VAL A 73 1.45 -1.68 4.51
CA VAL A 73 1.48 -2.84 3.61
C VAL A 73 0.28 -3.73 3.92
N LEU A 74 -0.51 -4.01 2.90
CA LEU A 74 -1.63 -4.93 3.01
C LEU A 74 -1.35 -6.12 2.11
N ARG A 75 -1.07 -7.26 2.71
CA ARG A 75 -0.78 -8.45 1.93
C ARG A 75 -2.08 -9.12 1.52
N ILE A 76 -2.13 -9.59 0.29
CA ILE A 76 -3.29 -10.31 -0.22
C ILE A 76 -3.10 -11.77 0.12
N VAL A 77 -4.08 -12.36 0.79
CA VAL A 77 -4.02 -13.75 1.19
C VAL A 77 -5.30 -14.45 0.77
N SER A 78 -5.30 -15.76 0.81
CA SER A 78 -6.49 -16.52 0.45
C SER A 78 -7.54 -16.36 1.54
N MET A 79 -8.77 -16.67 1.20
CA MET A 79 -9.85 -16.66 2.19
C MET A 79 -9.54 -17.58 3.37
N PHE A 80 -8.95 -18.70 3.08
CA PHE A 80 -8.64 -19.65 4.15
C PHE A 80 -7.56 -19.13 5.07
N GLU A 81 -6.53 -18.51 4.50
CA GLU A 81 -5.49 -17.90 5.29
C GLU A 81 -6.02 -16.79 6.17
N ARG A 82 -6.88 -15.97 5.61
CA ARG A 82 -7.48 -14.87 6.34
C ARG A 82 -8.29 -15.37 7.52
N HIS A 83 -9.03 -16.45 7.29
CA HIS A 83 -9.83 -17.03 8.34
C HIS A 83 -8.96 -17.57 9.47
N LYS A 84 -7.88 -18.23 9.14
CA LYS A 84 -7.00 -18.82 10.14
C LYS A 84 -6.29 -17.77 10.97
N THR A 85 -5.85 -16.72 10.33
CA THR A 85 -5.07 -15.73 11.04
C THR A 85 -5.91 -14.68 11.70
N ALA A 86 -7.20 -14.73 11.55
CA ALA A 86 -8.14 -13.77 12.05
C ALA A 86 -7.43 -12.58 12.61
N LYS A 87 -7.73 -11.44 12.13
CA LYS A 87 -7.00 -10.29 12.57
C LYS A 87 -7.23 -10.04 14.02
N MET A 88 -6.32 -9.37 14.59
CA MET A 88 -6.42 -8.94 15.94
C MET A 88 -7.64 -8.11 16.12
N PRO A 89 -8.28 -8.20 17.25
CA PRO A 89 -9.41 -7.35 17.54
C PRO A 89 -8.99 -5.92 17.33
N LEU A 90 -9.77 -5.21 16.54
CA LEU A 90 -9.47 -3.83 16.33
C LEU A 90 -9.97 -3.04 17.45
N PRO A 91 -9.26 -2.17 17.81
CA PRO A 91 -9.79 -1.24 18.72
C PRO A 91 -10.94 -0.59 18.04
N GLU A 92 -11.42 -0.79 17.76
CA GLU A 92 -12.25 -0.33 17.15
C GLU A 92 -12.58 0.28 16.33
N THR A 93 -12.40 0.44 15.98
CA THR A 93 -12.60 0.88 15.23
C THR A 93 -13.14 0.85 14.47
N VAL A 94 -13.27 0.86 14.21
CA VAL A 94 -13.72 0.85 13.52
C VAL A 94 -14.54 0.92 13.11
N SER A 95 -14.85 1.09 12.98
CA SER A 95 -15.61 1.12 12.66
C SER A 95 -16.24 1.17 11.99
N VAL A 96 -16.58 1.06 11.64
CA VAL A 96 -17.26 1.14 11.05
C VAL A 96 -18.11 1.23 11.02
N PRO A 97 -18.45 1.53 11.10
CA PRO A 97 -19.26 1.61 11.13
C PRO A 97 -20.05 1.45 10.86
N GLU A 98 -20.18 1.62 10.74
CA GLU A 98 -20.85 1.52 10.60
C GLU A 98 -21.36 1.29 9.80
N LEU A 99 -20.95 1.43 9.15
CA LEU A 99 -21.42 1.26 8.44
C LEU A 99 -21.91 0.35 8.20
N ALA A 100 -21.82 -0.10 8.18
CA ALA A 100 -22.25 -0.90 8.06
C ALA A 100 -22.79 -1.48 8.76
N LYS A 101 -22.99 -1.40 9.18
CA LYS A 101 -23.48 -1.85 9.88
C LYS A 101 -24.40 -1.88 9.71
N ARG A 102 -24.53 -1.86 9.29
CA ARG A 102 -25.19 -1.72 9.19
C ARG A 102 -25.72 -1.88 9.16
#